data_473003caebeeb0b84f5c0b5070186584
#
_entry.id   473003caebeeb0b84f5c0b5070186584
#
_cell.length_a   1.000
_cell.length_b   1.000
_cell.length_c   1.000
_cell.angle_alpha   90.00
_cell.angle_beta   90.00
_cell.angle_gamma   90.00
#
_symmetry.space_group_name_H-M   'P 1'
#
loop_
_entity.id
_entity.type
_entity.pdbx_description
1 polymer ?
#
loop_
_entity_poly.entity_id
_entity_poly.type
_entity_poly.pdbx_seq_one_letter_code
_entity_poly.pdbx_strand_id
1 'polypeptide(L)'
;MATRIQFENSNDIGVFAKLTNSYCLVSNAGSENFYSFFESDIGSHIPVIHTSIGGTRIVGRLTCGNKNGLLVPNTTTDIELQFLKNSLPDNIVLKRVEERLSALGNCISCNDYVAIVHPELDKETEEIISDTLGVEVFRTTVAKNVLVGSYCVVSNIGGLVHPMTSTAELDELSNLFQIPIAAGTINRGSDLIAAGCCVNDFAGFTGLDTTSAELMVFDGIFKLNENSTSSFSTKLKEIKGV
;
A
#
# COMPACT_ATOMS: atom_id res chain seq x y z
N MET A 1 -1.45 -17.22 -0.26
CA MET A 1 -2.53 -16.99 0.73
C MET A 1 -2.09 -15.84 1.63
N ALA A 2 -2.99 -14.91 1.94
CA ALA A 2 -2.68 -13.81 2.83
C ALA A 2 -2.49 -14.28 4.28
N THR A 3 -1.54 -13.63 4.97
CA THR A 3 -1.23 -13.90 6.38
C THR A 3 -2.05 -12.95 7.27
N ARG A 4 -2.77 -13.50 8.26
CA ARG A 4 -3.50 -12.69 9.24
C ARG A 4 -2.57 -12.31 10.40
N ILE A 5 -2.45 -11.02 10.65
CA ILE A 5 -1.58 -10.46 11.69
C ILE A 5 -2.30 -9.36 12.48
N GLN A 6 -1.72 -8.94 13.60
CA GLN A 6 -2.26 -7.89 14.44
C GLN A 6 -1.12 -7.00 14.95
N PHE A 7 -1.34 -5.69 14.96
CA PHE A 7 -0.43 -4.74 15.58
C PHE A 7 -0.91 -4.48 17.01
N GLU A 8 -0.23 -5.06 18.00
CA GLU A 8 -0.68 -5.04 19.41
C GLU A 8 -2.13 -5.55 19.50
N ASN A 9 -3.10 -4.69 19.82
CA ASN A 9 -4.52 -5.01 19.88
C ASN A 9 -5.33 -4.40 18.72
N SER A 10 -4.67 -3.92 17.67
CA SER A 10 -5.30 -3.30 16.49
C SER A 10 -5.23 -4.23 15.28
N ASN A 11 -6.35 -4.37 14.57
CA ASN A 11 -6.44 -5.07 13.30
C ASN A 11 -6.18 -4.15 12.09
N ASP A 12 -5.94 -2.86 12.32
CA ASP A 12 -5.68 -1.86 11.28
C ASP A 12 -4.19 -1.85 10.91
N ILE A 13 -3.71 -2.98 10.43
CA ILE A 13 -2.28 -3.21 10.16
C ILE A 13 -1.69 -2.28 9.10
N GLY A 14 -2.50 -1.89 8.11
CA GLY A 14 -2.12 -0.96 7.06
C GLY A 14 -1.93 0.49 7.53
N VAL A 15 -2.27 0.79 8.79
CA VAL A 15 -1.91 2.05 9.45
C VAL A 15 -0.44 2.04 9.83
N PHE A 16 0.09 0.89 10.26
CA PHE A 16 1.42 0.72 10.83
C PHE A 16 2.45 0.13 9.87
N ALA A 17 2.02 -0.26 8.67
CA ALA A 17 2.90 -0.80 7.64
C ALA A 17 2.53 -0.28 6.25
N LYS A 18 3.54 -0.21 5.35
CA LYS A 18 3.38 0.07 3.92
C LYS A 18 4.18 -0.96 3.13
N LEU A 19 3.52 -1.73 2.30
CA LEU A 19 4.12 -2.77 1.48
C LEU A 19 4.13 -2.36 0.02
N THR A 20 5.29 -2.49 -0.63
CA THR A 20 5.49 -2.28 -2.07
C THR A 20 6.17 -3.50 -2.69
N ASN A 21 6.42 -3.48 -3.99
CA ASN A 21 7.17 -4.55 -4.66
C ASN A 21 8.69 -4.50 -4.43
N SER A 22 9.21 -3.41 -3.87
CA SER A 22 10.67 -3.20 -3.68
C SER A 22 11.10 -3.05 -2.23
N TYR A 23 10.19 -2.68 -1.33
CA TYR A 23 10.47 -2.49 0.09
C TYR A 23 9.19 -2.58 0.93
N CYS A 24 9.36 -2.82 2.21
CA CYS A 24 8.30 -2.74 3.21
C CYS A 24 8.71 -1.80 4.33
N LEU A 25 7.85 -0.82 4.65
CA LEU A 25 8.02 0.03 5.84
C LEU A 25 7.13 -0.51 6.96
N VAL A 26 7.68 -0.62 8.15
CA VAL A 26 6.97 -1.06 9.35
C VAL A 26 7.25 -0.09 10.49
N SER A 27 6.26 0.21 11.29
CA SER A 27 6.41 1.08 12.47
C SER A 27 7.49 0.56 13.42
N ASN A 28 8.37 1.43 13.88
CA ASN A 28 9.44 1.12 14.84
C ASN A 28 8.96 0.93 16.29
N ALA A 29 7.71 1.27 16.58
CA ALA A 29 7.11 1.17 17.91
C ALA A 29 5.95 0.16 17.87
N GLY A 30 6.24 -1.09 18.10
CA GLY A 30 5.28 -2.19 18.16
C GLY A 30 5.91 -3.42 18.80
N SER A 31 5.14 -4.49 18.93
CA SER A 31 5.69 -5.76 19.39
C SER A 31 6.65 -6.33 18.33
N GLU A 32 7.73 -6.97 18.78
CA GLU A 32 8.66 -7.69 17.88
C GLU A 32 7.93 -8.70 16.99
N ASN A 33 6.82 -9.25 17.46
CA ASN A 33 6.00 -10.19 16.69
C ASN A 33 5.44 -9.57 15.40
N PHE A 34 4.99 -8.31 15.42
CA PHE A 34 4.42 -7.67 14.22
C PHE A 34 5.46 -7.53 13.10
N TYR A 35 6.66 -7.10 13.45
CA TYR A 35 7.78 -7.02 12.52
C TYR A 35 8.23 -8.39 12.03
N SER A 36 8.35 -9.36 12.93
CA SER A 36 8.81 -10.72 12.61
C SER A 36 7.95 -11.40 11.54
N PHE A 37 6.64 -11.10 11.48
CA PHE A 37 5.79 -11.62 10.41
C PHE A 37 6.20 -11.10 9.03
N PHE A 38 6.46 -9.80 8.89
CA PHE A 38 6.94 -9.25 7.62
C PHE A 38 8.33 -9.78 7.28
N GLU A 39 9.24 -9.80 8.25
CA GLU A 39 10.60 -10.26 8.04
C GLU A 39 10.66 -11.74 7.63
N SER A 40 9.88 -12.61 8.28
CA SER A 40 9.84 -14.03 7.94
C SER A 40 9.24 -14.32 6.57
N ASP A 41 8.16 -13.61 6.20
CA ASP A 41 7.44 -13.87 4.96
C ASP A 41 8.10 -13.23 3.74
N ILE A 42 8.62 -12.00 3.86
CA ILE A 42 9.12 -11.22 2.73
C ILE A 42 10.57 -10.72 2.86
N GLY A 43 11.18 -10.81 4.04
CA GLY A 43 12.52 -10.26 4.31
C GLY A 43 13.64 -10.87 3.46
N SER A 44 13.47 -12.09 2.97
CA SER A 44 14.41 -12.72 2.03
C SER A 44 14.35 -12.14 0.60
N HIS A 45 13.32 -11.33 0.28
CA HIS A 45 13.03 -10.85 -1.08
C HIS A 45 13.16 -9.34 -1.20
N ILE A 46 12.63 -8.61 -0.21
CA ILE A 46 12.66 -7.16 -0.14
C ILE A 46 13.06 -6.71 1.28
N PRO A 47 13.73 -5.55 1.44
CA PRO A 47 14.08 -5.04 2.75
C PRO A 47 12.82 -4.66 3.54
N VAL A 48 12.79 -5.06 4.81
CA VAL A 48 11.78 -4.63 5.79
C VAL A 48 12.42 -3.60 6.70
N ILE A 49 11.92 -2.37 6.65
CA ILE A 49 12.55 -1.19 7.27
C ILE A 49 11.70 -0.72 8.43
N HIS A 50 12.26 -0.71 9.62
CA HIS A 50 11.67 -0.11 10.82
C HIS A 50 11.82 1.40 10.78
N THR A 51 10.69 2.11 10.82
CA THR A 51 10.73 3.58 10.76
C THR A 51 9.59 4.23 11.54
N SER A 52 9.70 5.53 11.73
CA SER A 52 8.61 6.43 12.12
C SER A 52 8.48 7.53 11.08
N ILE A 53 7.36 8.22 11.07
CA ILE A 53 7.12 9.38 10.21
C ILE A 53 6.61 10.52 11.08
N GLY A 54 7.39 11.61 11.15
CA GLY A 54 7.10 12.74 12.05
C GLY A 54 7.03 12.33 13.53
N GLY A 55 7.85 11.36 13.94
CA GLY A 55 7.84 10.78 15.28
C GLY A 55 6.62 9.93 15.62
N THR A 56 5.77 9.61 14.62
CA THR A 56 4.54 8.80 14.83
C THR A 56 4.71 7.38 14.33
N ARG A 57 3.83 6.49 14.81
CA ARG A 57 3.74 5.08 14.39
C ARG A 57 2.93 4.88 13.12
N ILE A 58 2.25 5.92 12.60
CA ILE A 58 1.30 5.86 11.49
C ILE A 58 2.04 5.91 10.17
N VAL A 59 2.84 4.90 9.87
CA VAL A 59 3.71 4.87 8.69
C VAL A 59 2.88 4.69 7.41
N GLY A 60 1.95 3.74 7.40
CA GLY A 60 1.23 3.36 6.20
C GLY A 60 0.24 4.42 5.70
N ARG A 61 -0.33 5.23 6.60
CA ARG A 61 -1.31 6.27 6.21
C ARG A 61 -0.67 7.62 5.94
N LEU A 62 0.53 7.86 6.45
CA LEU A 62 1.29 9.09 6.18
C LEU A 62 2.12 9.01 4.90
N THR A 63 2.46 7.82 4.43
CA THR A 63 3.31 7.63 3.25
C THR A 63 2.56 7.05 2.06
N CYS A 64 3.04 7.37 0.86
CA CYS A 64 2.64 6.72 -0.38
C CYS A 64 3.87 6.31 -1.17
N GLY A 65 3.87 5.11 -1.74
CA GLY A 65 5.01 4.63 -2.51
C GLY A 65 4.72 3.38 -3.31
N ASN A 66 5.60 3.11 -4.26
CA ASN A 66 5.60 1.94 -5.13
C ASN A 66 7.04 1.44 -5.35
N LYS A 67 7.29 0.62 -6.36
CA LYS A 67 8.64 0.09 -6.64
C LYS A 67 9.67 1.14 -7.06
N ASN A 68 9.23 2.33 -7.48
CA ASN A 68 10.10 3.39 -8.02
C ASN A 68 10.44 4.45 -6.97
N GLY A 69 9.50 4.74 -6.06
CA GLY A 69 9.67 5.86 -5.14
C GLY A 69 8.85 5.75 -3.86
N LEU A 70 9.18 6.67 -2.93
CA LEU A 70 8.50 6.87 -1.66
C LEU A 70 8.25 8.35 -1.43
N LEU A 71 7.00 8.71 -1.22
CA LEU A 71 6.56 10.04 -0.81
C LEU A 71 6.31 10.06 0.69
N VAL A 72 6.88 11.05 1.36
CA VAL A 72 6.70 11.30 2.80
C VAL A 72 6.20 12.72 3.03
N PRO A 73 5.38 12.97 4.05
CA PRO A 73 4.85 14.31 4.33
C PRO A 73 5.94 15.27 4.84
N ASN A 74 5.65 16.56 4.79
CA ASN A 74 6.53 17.62 5.29
C ASN A 74 6.83 17.51 6.79
N THR A 75 5.98 16.83 7.56
CA THR A 75 6.19 16.56 8.99
C THR A 75 7.32 15.55 9.26
N THR A 76 7.81 14.84 8.23
CA THR A 76 8.94 13.91 8.35
C THR A 76 10.22 14.68 8.73
N THR A 77 10.86 14.28 9.81
CA THR A 77 12.08 14.92 10.29
C THR A 77 13.29 14.62 9.39
N ASP A 78 14.30 15.48 9.42
CA ASP A 78 15.51 15.28 8.61
C ASP A 78 16.28 14.02 9.03
N ILE A 79 16.19 13.63 10.31
CA ILE A 79 16.79 12.37 10.82
C ILE A 79 16.07 11.17 10.23
N GLU A 80 14.73 11.16 10.22
CA GLU A 80 13.94 10.09 9.61
C GLU A 80 14.18 10.01 8.10
N LEU A 81 14.25 11.17 7.42
CA LEU A 81 14.54 11.24 6.00
C LEU A 81 15.91 10.64 5.66
N GLN A 82 16.94 11.00 6.43
CA GLN A 82 18.30 10.46 6.26
C GLN A 82 18.35 8.94 6.54
N PHE A 83 17.63 8.49 7.57
CA PHE A 83 17.51 7.08 7.90
C PHE A 83 16.86 6.30 6.75
N LEU A 84 15.71 6.79 6.25
CA LEU A 84 15.01 6.18 5.12
C LEU A 84 15.90 6.13 3.87
N LYS A 85 16.61 7.22 3.56
CA LYS A 85 17.53 7.28 2.42
C LYS A 85 18.65 6.24 2.50
N ASN A 86 19.15 5.95 3.71
CA ASN A 86 20.21 4.97 3.91
C ASN A 86 19.70 3.51 3.95
N SER A 87 18.40 3.31 4.22
CA SER A 87 17.80 1.99 4.41
C SER A 87 17.04 1.48 3.18
N LEU A 88 16.55 2.38 2.35
CA LEU A 88 15.86 2.04 1.10
C LEU A 88 16.87 1.56 0.04
N PRO A 89 16.44 0.70 -0.90
CA PRO A 89 17.25 0.36 -2.07
C PRO A 89 17.67 1.61 -2.87
N ASP A 90 18.86 1.60 -3.44
CA ASP A 90 19.46 2.76 -4.13
C ASP A 90 18.63 3.30 -5.30
N ASN A 91 17.77 2.47 -5.89
CA ASN A 91 16.90 2.84 -7.01
C ASN A 91 15.59 3.53 -6.57
N ILE A 92 15.31 3.62 -5.27
CA ILE A 92 14.08 4.23 -4.77
C ILE A 92 14.27 5.74 -4.60
N VAL A 93 13.44 6.50 -5.30
CA VAL A 93 13.41 7.96 -5.19
C VAL A 93 12.62 8.36 -3.95
N LEU A 94 13.31 8.92 -2.94
CA LEU A 94 12.68 9.44 -1.72
C LEU A 94 12.39 10.94 -1.85
N LYS A 95 11.13 11.34 -1.71
CA LYS A 95 10.71 12.73 -1.81
C LYS A 95 9.84 13.15 -0.63
N ARG A 96 10.22 14.25 0.05
CA ARG A 96 9.37 14.92 1.03
C ARG A 96 8.47 15.92 0.32
N VAL A 97 7.17 15.89 0.60
CA VAL A 97 6.13 16.65 -0.10
C VAL A 97 5.51 17.68 0.85
N GLU A 98 5.42 18.92 0.39
CA GLU A 98 4.71 20.01 1.08
C GLU A 98 3.26 20.04 0.58
N GLU A 99 2.42 19.22 1.20
CA GLU A 99 1.00 19.11 0.87
C GLU A 99 0.16 19.39 2.12
N ARG A 100 -0.88 20.20 1.97
CA ARG A 100 -1.85 20.50 3.04
C ARG A 100 -2.54 19.21 3.54
N LEU A 101 -2.86 18.31 2.62
CA LEU A 101 -3.38 16.99 2.91
C LEU A 101 -2.24 16.02 3.24
N SER A 102 -1.61 16.23 4.40
CA SER A 102 -0.35 15.57 4.79
C SER A 102 -0.43 14.06 5.01
N ALA A 103 -1.62 13.49 5.16
CA ALA A 103 -1.83 12.04 5.23
C ALA A 103 -1.85 11.44 3.81
N LEU A 104 -0.70 11.43 3.14
CA LEU A 104 -0.57 11.05 1.73
C LEU A 104 -1.15 9.67 1.43
N GLY A 105 -0.97 8.70 2.33
CA GLY A 105 -1.52 7.35 2.18
C GLY A 105 -3.04 7.27 2.27
N ASN A 106 -3.73 8.31 2.77
CA ASN A 106 -5.20 8.41 2.73
C ASN A 106 -5.69 9.08 1.44
N CYS A 107 -4.87 9.96 0.86
CA CYS A 107 -5.22 10.77 -0.30
C CYS A 107 -4.83 10.14 -1.62
N ILE A 108 -3.91 9.15 -1.61
CA ILE A 108 -3.31 8.55 -2.79
C ILE A 108 -3.39 7.03 -2.69
N SER A 109 -3.88 6.38 -3.75
CA SER A 109 -3.76 4.93 -3.93
C SER A 109 -3.07 4.67 -5.28
N CYS A 110 -2.00 3.89 -5.28
CA CYS A 110 -1.21 3.63 -6.48
C CYS A 110 -0.72 2.20 -6.57
N ASN A 111 -0.50 1.74 -7.81
CA ASN A 111 0.35 0.62 -8.15
C ASN A 111 1.65 1.13 -8.79
N ASP A 112 2.33 0.30 -9.60
CA ASP A 112 3.59 0.69 -10.23
C ASP A 112 3.42 1.49 -11.54
N TYR A 113 2.19 1.72 -11.99
CA TYR A 113 1.88 2.36 -13.28
C TYR A 113 0.89 3.52 -13.17
N VAL A 114 -0.06 3.44 -12.25
CA VAL A 114 -1.17 4.38 -12.11
C VAL A 114 -1.37 4.77 -10.65
N ALA A 115 -1.70 6.04 -10.42
CA ALA A 115 -2.15 6.54 -9.14
C ALA A 115 -3.52 7.24 -9.28
N ILE A 116 -4.42 6.97 -8.35
CA ILE A 116 -5.61 7.77 -8.13
C ILE A 116 -5.41 8.65 -6.91
N VAL A 117 -5.85 9.90 -6.99
CA VAL A 117 -5.58 10.90 -5.97
C VAL A 117 -6.84 11.67 -5.57
N HIS A 118 -6.78 12.24 -4.38
CA HIS A 118 -7.81 13.14 -3.84
C HIS A 118 -8.09 14.29 -4.84
N PRO A 119 -9.35 14.65 -5.14
CA PRO A 119 -9.69 15.67 -6.12
C PRO A 119 -9.12 17.07 -5.84
N GLU A 120 -8.92 17.40 -4.56
CA GLU A 120 -8.40 18.72 -4.12
C GLU A 120 -6.88 18.73 -3.85
N LEU A 121 -6.15 17.71 -4.30
CA LEU A 121 -4.69 17.68 -4.15
C LEU A 121 -4.05 18.83 -4.96
N ASP A 122 -2.99 19.44 -4.45
CA ASP A 122 -2.30 20.50 -5.14
C ASP A 122 -1.68 19.99 -6.46
N LYS A 123 -1.67 20.83 -7.50
CA LYS A 123 -1.11 20.44 -8.83
C LYS A 123 0.38 20.13 -8.77
N GLU A 124 1.12 20.88 -7.95
CA GLU A 124 2.54 20.64 -7.74
C GLU A 124 2.78 19.26 -7.12
N THR A 125 1.93 18.86 -6.17
CA THR A 125 1.97 17.53 -5.56
C THR A 125 1.66 16.43 -6.59
N GLU A 126 0.72 16.67 -7.50
CA GLU A 126 0.39 15.72 -8.59
C GLU A 126 1.59 15.50 -9.53
N GLU A 127 2.31 16.56 -9.90
CA GLU A 127 3.55 16.46 -10.67
C GLU A 127 4.64 15.70 -9.91
N ILE A 128 4.82 15.97 -8.62
CA ILE A 128 5.76 15.25 -7.75
C ILE A 128 5.41 13.76 -7.68
N ILE A 129 4.13 13.39 -7.57
CA ILE A 129 3.67 12.00 -7.57
C ILE A 129 4.06 11.32 -8.88
N SER A 130 3.72 11.96 -10.02
CA SER A 130 4.04 11.42 -11.34
C SER A 130 5.54 11.18 -11.53
N ASP A 131 6.36 12.17 -11.19
CA ASP A 131 7.81 12.12 -11.37
C ASP A 131 8.48 11.12 -10.42
N THR A 132 8.07 11.11 -9.14
CA THR A 132 8.73 10.28 -8.11
C THR A 132 8.32 8.83 -8.22
N LEU A 133 7.03 8.56 -8.46
CA LEU A 133 6.51 7.20 -8.54
C LEU A 133 6.54 6.64 -9.97
N GLY A 134 6.75 7.48 -10.98
CA GLY A 134 6.76 7.07 -12.39
C GLY A 134 5.40 6.58 -12.86
N VAL A 135 4.31 7.24 -12.47
CA VAL A 135 2.92 6.81 -12.70
C VAL A 135 2.10 7.88 -13.42
N GLU A 136 1.05 7.43 -14.12
CA GLU A 136 -0.02 8.33 -14.53
C GLU A 136 -0.93 8.65 -13.35
N VAL A 137 -1.35 9.91 -13.18
CA VAL A 137 -2.11 10.38 -12.03
C VAL A 137 -3.51 10.81 -12.45
N PHE A 138 -4.53 10.28 -11.77
CA PHE A 138 -5.93 10.59 -12.03
C PHE A 138 -6.63 11.09 -10.76
N ARG A 139 -7.34 12.20 -10.86
CA ARG A 139 -8.21 12.71 -9.78
C ARG A 139 -9.55 12.01 -9.84
N THR A 140 -9.91 11.32 -8.78
CA THR A 140 -11.19 10.60 -8.72
C THR A 140 -11.67 10.42 -7.28
N THR A 141 -12.80 9.76 -7.13
CA THR A 141 -13.36 9.33 -5.83
C THR A 141 -13.62 7.82 -5.86
N VAL A 142 -13.76 7.21 -4.70
CA VAL A 142 -14.14 5.79 -4.56
C VAL A 142 -15.42 5.73 -3.72
N ALA A 143 -16.51 5.21 -4.30
CA ALA A 143 -17.84 5.23 -3.68
C ALA A 143 -18.22 6.63 -3.15
N LYS A 144 -17.93 7.68 -3.92
CA LYS A 144 -18.09 9.12 -3.57
C LYS A 144 -17.20 9.61 -2.42
N ASN A 145 -16.27 8.80 -1.91
CA ASN A 145 -15.29 9.23 -0.91
C ASN A 145 -14.06 9.83 -1.60
N VAL A 146 -13.65 10.99 -1.12
CA VAL A 146 -12.48 11.72 -1.64
C VAL A 146 -11.13 11.16 -1.13
N LEU A 147 -11.14 10.47 0.02
CA LEU A 147 -9.94 9.83 0.59
C LEU A 147 -9.67 8.47 -0.08
N VAL A 148 -9.37 8.51 -1.37
CA VAL A 148 -9.23 7.31 -2.22
C VAL A 148 -8.23 6.30 -1.67
N GLY A 149 -7.15 6.76 -1.04
CA GLY A 149 -6.13 5.91 -0.45
C GLY A 149 -6.60 5.14 0.80
N SER A 150 -7.69 5.56 1.45
CA SER A 150 -8.29 4.83 2.57
C SER A 150 -9.21 3.70 2.11
N TYR A 151 -9.87 3.89 0.97
CA TYR A 151 -10.93 3.01 0.48
C TYR A 151 -10.55 2.18 -0.75
N CYS A 152 -9.31 2.29 -1.21
CA CYS A 152 -8.80 1.56 -2.35
C CYS A 152 -7.39 1.03 -2.08
N VAL A 153 -7.20 -0.26 -2.30
CA VAL A 153 -5.89 -0.92 -2.26
C VAL A 153 -5.68 -1.65 -3.58
N VAL A 154 -4.56 -1.38 -4.22
CA VAL A 154 -4.22 -1.93 -5.54
C VAL A 154 -2.80 -2.50 -5.55
N SER A 155 -2.63 -3.55 -6.33
CA SER A 155 -1.33 -4.05 -6.80
C SER A 155 -1.29 -4.00 -8.33
N ASN A 156 -0.28 -4.58 -8.97
CA ASN A 156 -0.28 -4.71 -10.43
C ASN A 156 -1.16 -5.87 -10.92
N ILE A 157 -1.71 -6.66 -10.01
CA ILE A 157 -2.48 -7.88 -10.32
C ILE A 157 -3.98 -7.67 -10.12
N GLY A 158 -4.36 -6.90 -9.11
CA GLY A 158 -5.75 -6.68 -8.76
C GLY A 158 -5.94 -5.55 -7.75
N GLY A 159 -7.20 -5.23 -7.46
CA GLY A 159 -7.55 -4.20 -6.47
C GLY A 159 -8.82 -4.52 -5.70
N LEU A 160 -8.83 -4.10 -4.44
CA LEU A 160 -9.98 -4.18 -3.55
C LEU A 160 -10.41 -2.77 -3.14
N VAL A 161 -11.70 -2.47 -3.30
CA VAL A 161 -12.26 -1.14 -3.04
C VAL A 161 -13.47 -1.19 -2.12
N HIS A 162 -13.90 -0.04 -1.66
CA HIS A 162 -15.05 0.16 -0.79
C HIS A 162 -16.28 -0.66 -1.24
N PRO A 163 -16.99 -1.33 -0.32
CA PRO A 163 -18.08 -2.25 -0.67
C PRO A 163 -19.27 -1.59 -1.39
N MET A 164 -19.46 -0.28 -1.22
CA MET A 164 -20.53 0.46 -1.89
C MET A 164 -20.13 1.06 -3.24
N THR A 165 -18.97 0.71 -3.78
CA THR A 165 -18.55 1.13 -5.12
C THR A 165 -19.48 0.56 -6.16
N SER A 166 -20.06 1.41 -7.00
CA SER A 166 -21.01 0.99 -8.04
C SER A 166 -20.32 0.21 -9.17
N THR A 167 -21.08 -0.59 -9.92
CA THR A 167 -20.54 -1.35 -11.06
C THR A 167 -19.87 -0.43 -12.08
N ALA A 168 -20.46 0.74 -12.35
CA ALA A 168 -19.88 1.71 -13.28
C ALA A 168 -18.52 2.26 -12.78
N GLU A 169 -18.40 2.57 -11.47
CA GLU A 169 -17.14 2.99 -10.87
C GLU A 169 -16.10 1.85 -10.85
N LEU A 170 -16.53 0.59 -10.65
CA LEU A 170 -15.65 -0.58 -10.73
C LEU A 170 -15.07 -0.74 -12.13
N ASP A 171 -15.90 -0.60 -13.16
CA ASP A 171 -15.48 -0.66 -14.56
C ASP A 171 -14.51 0.50 -14.91
N GLU A 172 -14.79 1.72 -14.42
CA GLU A 172 -13.91 2.87 -14.59
C GLU A 172 -12.55 2.65 -13.93
N LEU A 173 -12.52 2.24 -12.66
CA LEU A 173 -11.27 1.95 -11.95
C LEU A 173 -10.50 0.80 -12.58
N SER A 174 -11.19 -0.26 -13.02
CA SER A 174 -10.56 -1.38 -13.72
C SER A 174 -9.93 -0.95 -15.05
N ASN A 175 -10.57 -0.03 -15.77
CA ASN A 175 -10.02 0.53 -17.00
C ASN A 175 -8.84 1.47 -16.73
N LEU A 176 -8.87 2.27 -15.67
CA LEU A 176 -7.76 3.14 -15.30
C LEU A 176 -6.51 2.32 -14.91
N PHE A 177 -6.67 1.37 -14.01
CA PHE A 177 -5.56 0.54 -13.52
C PHE A 177 -5.18 -0.62 -14.45
N GLN A 178 -6.02 -0.97 -15.43
CA GLN A 178 -5.87 -2.13 -16.32
C GLN A 178 -5.74 -3.47 -15.57
N ILE A 179 -6.44 -3.58 -14.44
CA ILE A 179 -6.49 -4.76 -13.57
C ILE A 179 -7.93 -5.05 -13.13
N PRO A 180 -8.24 -6.28 -12.71
CA PRO A 180 -9.52 -6.59 -12.09
C PRO A 180 -9.66 -5.85 -10.74
N ILE A 181 -10.82 -5.22 -10.53
CA ILE A 181 -11.18 -4.53 -9.28
C ILE A 181 -12.42 -5.20 -8.69
N ALA A 182 -12.39 -5.47 -7.39
CA ALA A 182 -13.53 -5.99 -6.65
C ALA A 182 -13.94 -5.04 -5.51
N ALA A 183 -15.24 -4.92 -5.27
CA ALA A 183 -15.78 -4.28 -4.07
C ALA A 183 -15.85 -5.31 -2.94
N GLY A 184 -15.43 -4.93 -1.73
CA GLY A 184 -15.45 -5.84 -0.60
C GLY A 184 -15.11 -5.16 0.72
N THR A 185 -15.00 -5.97 1.77
CA THR A 185 -14.67 -5.54 3.13
C THR A 185 -13.45 -6.29 3.65
N ILE A 186 -12.92 -5.79 4.75
CA ILE A 186 -11.80 -6.37 5.51
C ILE A 186 -12.16 -6.34 7.02
N ASN A 187 -11.48 -7.11 7.86
CA ASN A 187 -11.66 -7.05 9.31
C ASN A 187 -13.12 -7.14 9.77
N ARG A 188 -13.85 -8.13 9.27
CA ARG A 188 -15.25 -8.43 9.62
C ARG A 188 -16.22 -7.29 9.26
N GLY A 189 -16.13 -6.79 8.03
CA GLY A 189 -17.06 -5.83 7.46
C GLY A 189 -16.60 -4.38 7.49
N SER A 190 -15.33 -4.11 7.80
CA SER A 190 -14.75 -2.76 7.67
C SER A 190 -14.65 -2.35 6.21
N ASP A 191 -15.05 -1.14 5.91
CA ASP A 191 -14.94 -0.48 4.61
C ASP A 191 -13.61 0.27 4.42
N LEU A 192 -12.85 0.47 5.51
CA LEU A 192 -11.51 1.06 5.49
C LEU A 192 -10.46 0.04 5.04
N ILE A 193 -10.54 -0.33 3.76
CA ILE A 193 -9.75 -1.42 3.19
C ILE A 193 -8.25 -1.24 3.45
N ALA A 194 -7.75 -0.04 3.19
CA ALA A 194 -6.34 0.23 3.28
C ALA A 194 -5.80 0.38 4.72
N ALA A 195 -6.67 0.53 5.71
CA ALA A 195 -6.28 0.42 7.10
C ALA A 195 -6.13 -1.05 7.52
N GLY A 196 -6.98 -1.94 6.98
CA GLY A 196 -7.03 -3.34 7.39
C GLY A 196 -6.04 -4.27 6.70
N CYS A 197 -5.37 -3.85 5.63
CA CYS A 197 -4.46 -4.73 4.89
C CYS A 197 -3.25 -4.03 4.29
N CYS A 198 -2.24 -4.85 3.95
CA CYS A 198 -1.10 -4.49 3.12
C CYS A 198 -0.91 -5.58 2.07
N VAL A 199 -0.68 -5.21 0.81
CA VAL A 199 -0.51 -6.16 -0.29
C VAL A 199 0.45 -5.61 -1.34
N ASN A 200 1.19 -6.51 -1.96
CA ASN A 200 1.92 -6.29 -3.20
C ASN A 200 1.64 -7.46 -4.17
N ASP A 201 2.42 -7.59 -5.24
CA ASP A 201 2.16 -8.59 -6.28
C ASP A 201 2.41 -10.05 -5.82
N PHE A 202 3.04 -10.27 -4.67
CA PHE A 202 3.44 -11.59 -4.23
C PHE A 202 3.11 -11.93 -2.77
N ALA A 203 2.79 -10.97 -1.93
CA ALA A 203 2.46 -11.16 -0.53
C ALA A 203 1.28 -10.31 -0.11
N GLY A 204 0.50 -10.79 0.86
CA GLY A 204 -0.61 -10.06 1.43
C GLY A 204 -0.75 -10.32 2.92
N PHE A 205 -1.03 -9.25 3.65
CA PHE A 205 -1.27 -9.27 5.10
C PHE A 205 -2.61 -8.60 5.39
N THR A 206 -3.38 -9.21 6.28
CA THR A 206 -4.68 -8.69 6.71
C THR A 206 -4.78 -8.69 8.23
N GLY A 207 -5.66 -7.88 8.77
CA GLY A 207 -5.91 -7.90 10.21
C GLY A 207 -6.50 -9.25 10.67
N LEU A 208 -6.29 -9.57 11.92
CA LEU A 208 -6.64 -10.88 12.52
C LEU A 208 -8.15 -11.16 12.47
N ASP A 209 -8.99 -10.12 12.53
CA ASP A 209 -10.45 -10.24 12.48
C ASP A 209 -10.99 -10.48 11.05
N THR A 210 -10.17 -10.46 10.02
CA THR A 210 -10.58 -10.74 8.65
C THR A 210 -11.16 -12.15 8.56
N THR A 211 -12.41 -12.24 8.12
CA THR A 211 -13.13 -13.50 8.01
C THR A 211 -12.61 -14.36 6.85
N SER A 212 -12.93 -15.66 6.89
CA SER A 212 -12.53 -16.57 5.80
C SER A 212 -13.14 -16.18 4.45
N ALA A 213 -14.37 -15.63 4.44
CA ALA A 213 -15.01 -15.16 3.21
C ALA A 213 -14.27 -13.93 2.63
N GLU A 214 -13.92 -12.96 3.47
CA GLU A 214 -13.14 -11.79 3.07
C GLU A 214 -11.75 -12.19 2.55
N LEU A 215 -11.07 -13.15 3.23
CA LEU A 215 -9.78 -13.70 2.79
C LEU A 215 -9.88 -14.38 1.41
N MET A 216 -10.96 -15.12 1.16
CA MET A 216 -11.15 -15.75 -0.16
C MET A 216 -11.25 -14.71 -1.28
N VAL A 217 -11.96 -13.60 -1.04
CA VAL A 217 -12.04 -12.48 -1.99
C VAL A 217 -10.67 -11.83 -2.16
N PHE A 218 -10.00 -11.51 -1.05
CA PHE A 218 -8.67 -10.89 -1.03
C PHE A 218 -7.63 -11.75 -1.76
N ASP A 219 -7.51 -13.02 -1.42
CA ASP A 219 -6.60 -13.97 -2.07
C ASP A 219 -6.91 -14.16 -3.57
N GLY A 220 -8.20 -14.17 -3.91
CA GLY A 220 -8.66 -14.34 -5.28
C GLY A 220 -8.31 -13.14 -6.17
N ILE A 221 -8.60 -11.92 -5.70
CA ILE A 221 -8.37 -10.70 -6.51
C ILE A 221 -6.88 -10.41 -6.68
N PHE A 222 -6.06 -10.63 -5.65
CA PHE A 222 -4.60 -10.44 -5.69
C PHE A 222 -3.83 -11.70 -6.13
N LYS A 223 -4.53 -12.80 -6.45
CA LYS A 223 -3.97 -14.10 -6.92
C LYS A 223 -2.88 -14.67 -6.01
N LEU A 224 -3.03 -14.50 -4.70
CA LEU A 224 -2.03 -14.93 -3.72
C LEU A 224 -1.97 -16.46 -3.54
N ASN A 225 -3.03 -17.19 -3.89
CA ASN A 225 -3.10 -18.65 -3.82
C ASN A 225 -2.29 -19.38 -4.92
N GLU A 226 -1.99 -18.70 -6.03
CA GLU A 226 -1.21 -19.25 -7.15
C GLU A 226 0.31 -19.20 -6.88
N ASN A 227 0.71 -18.53 -5.80
CA ASN A 227 2.09 -18.33 -5.42
C ASN A 227 2.60 -19.46 -4.51
N SER A 228 2.63 -20.72 -5.02
CA SER A 228 3.50 -21.73 -4.44
C SER A 228 4.98 -21.36 -4.71
N THR A 229 5.87 -21.76 -3.82
CA THR A 229 7.30 -21.37 -3.76
C THR A 229 8.09 -21.37 -5.07
N SER A 230 7.63 -22.06 -6.12
CA SER A 230 8.27 -22.11 -7.44
C SER A 230 7.90 -20.94 -8.38
N SER A 231 6.73 -20.34 -8.22
CA SER A 231 6.28 -19.19 -9.02
C SER A 231 6.78 -17.87 -8.44
N PHE A 232 7.06 -17.84 -7.15
CA PHE A 232 7.52 -16.67 -6.42
C PHE A 232 8.86 -16.13 -6.93
N SER A 233 9.87 -17.03 -7.08
CA SER A 233 11.18 -16.67 -7.62
C SER A 233 11.14 -16.24 -9.09
N THR A 234 10.18 -16.74 -9.87
CA THR A 234 10.00 -16.37 -11.27
C THR A 234 9.36 -14.99 -11.41
N LYS A 235 8.28 -14.71 -10.65
CA LYS A 235 7.64 -13.38 -10.65
C LYS A 235 8.59 -12.28 -10.15
N LEU A 236 9.42 -12.58 -9.17
CA LEU A 236 10.40 -11.62 -8.65
C LEU A 236 11.48 -11.26 -9.67
N LYS A 237 11.88 -12.22 -10.54
CA LYS A 237 12.79 -11.96 -11.65
C LYS A 237 12.14 -11.07 -12.71
N GLU A 238 10.87 -11.30 -13.02
CA GLU A 238 10.12 -10.48 -13.97
C GLU A 238 9.96 -9.04 -13.47
N ILE A 239 9.66 -8.84 -12.16
CA ILE A 239 9.52 -7.53 -11.54
C ILE A 239 10.86 -6.77 -11.47
N LYS A 240 11.97 -7.49 -11.23
CA LYS A 240 13.32 -6.89 -11.16
C LYS A 240 13.98 -6.69 -12.53
N GLY A 241 13.36 -7.13 -13.62
CA GLY A 241 13.88 -6.96 -14.98
C GLY A 241 15.17 -7.77 -15.25
N VAL A 242 15.37 -8.91 -14.57
CA VAL A 242 16.52 -9.82 -14.71
C VAL A 242 16.11 -11.14 -15.32
#